data_1e1cee9a22f36b1fc8b2360988891347
#
_entry.id   1e1cee9a22f36b1fc8b2360988891347
#
_cell.length_a   1.000
_cell.length_b   1.000
_cell.length_c   1.000
_cell.angle_alpha   90.00
_cell.angle_beta   90.00
_cell.angle_gamma   90.00
#
_symmetry.space_group_name_H-M   'P 1'
#
loop_
_entity.id
_entity.type
_entity.pdbx_description
1 polymer ?
#
loop_
_entity_poly.entity_id
_entity_poly.type
_entity_poly.pdbx_seq_one_letter_code
_entity_poly.pdbx_strand_id
1 'polypeptide(L)'
;PSELESFIRTLDRFFEQLQTASHAGDPTLLEHYFAHCNTDAISFADLVRALCHTRLWRGFEVSDNPYPKLCQDFAQSVEHGSQIMQPEPAYHSRAHFKDVCLALSALASQVSFIGEGEEFDQQWQLSSEDWWILLFCAIAHDYGHPGTRNQTPFELEKYAVELTQEFLLRHAYPLFKIKALMADLEPIVLATDPRYFETLSAQFLNHMHPNKREDVMALLLVEADLCASTLPQRGMYLGEQLAKEWEPSDSKLAQIVESDAGRTRFLEGIAFYSPHARQLHIETIRLKSIQELKAN
;
A
#
# COMPACT_ATOMS: atom_id res chain seq x y z
N PRO A 1 5.93 22.05 -20.22
CA PRO A 1 6.20 20.89 -19.37
C PRO A 1 5.65 19.64 -20.04
N SER A 2 6.38 18.53 -19.97
CA SER A 2 5.85 17.22 -20.40
C SER A 2 4.65 16.81 -19.55
N GLU A 3 3.81 15.91 -20.04
CA GLU A 3 2.68 15.37 -19.26
C GLU A 3 3.16 14.78 -17.92
N LEU A 4 4.29 14.06 -17.95
CA LEU A 4 4.92 13.51 -16.74
C LEU A 4 5.32 14.62 -15.75
N GLU A 5 5.95 15.71 -16.19
CA GLU A 5 6.29 16.82 -15.29
C GLU A 5 5.07 17.51 -14.69
N SER A 6 3.98 17.61 -15.46
CA SER A 6 2.71 18.13 -14.95
C SER A 6 2.12 17.23 -13.88
N PHE A 7 2.17 15.91 -14.09
CA PHE A 7 1.69 14.92 -13.15
C PHE A 7 2.53 14.88 -11.86
N ILE A 8 3.87 14.93 -11.97
CA ILE A 8 4.75 15.02 -10.79
C ILE A 8 4.41 16.26 -9.94
N ARG A 9 4.20 17.44 -10.57
CA ARG A 9 3.80 18.66 -9.83
C ARG A 9 2.44 18.50 -9.14
N THR A 10 1.53 17.77 -9.75
CA THR A 10 0.22 17.46 -9.11
C THR A 10 0.42 16.60 -7.88
N LEU A 11 1.22 15.54 -7.96
CA LEU A 11 1.55 14.69 -6.80
C LEU A 11 2.27 15.48 -5.70
N ASP A 12 3.26 16.31 -6.04
CA ASP A 12 3.94 17.16 -5.06
C ASP A 12 2.96 18.07 -4.32
N ARG A 13 1.97 18.64 -5.03
CA ARG A 13 0.93 19.48 -4.43
C ARG A 13 0.02 18.67 -3.49
N PHE A 14 -0.33 17.45 -3.84
CA PHE A 14 -1.10 16.57 -2.95
C PHE A 14 -0.33 16.28 -1.66
N PHE A 15 0.96 15.96 -1.75
CA PHE A 15 1.76 15.70 -0.54
C PHE A 15 1.86 16.95 0.34
N GLU A 16 2.05 18.13 -0.24
CA GLU A 16 2.03 19.40 0.51
C GLU A 16 0.66 19.64 1.19
N GLN A 17 -0.43 19.36 0.49
CA GLN A 17 -1.77 19.48 1.07
C GLN A 17 -1.97 18.49 2.22
N LEU A 18 -1.54 17.23 2.09
CA LEU A 18 -1.61 16.24 3.15
C LEU A 18 -0.81 16.63 4.41
N GLN A 19 0.29 17.38 4.23
CA GLN A 19 1.10 17.88 5.34
C GLN A 19 0.50 19.11 6.03
N THR A 20 -0.21 19.95 5.30
CA THR A 20 -0.66 21.26 5.81
C THR A 20 -2.12 21.29 6.24
N ALA A 21 -2.93 20.38 5.74
CA ALA A 21 -4.36 20.42 5.97
C ALA A 21 -4.73 19.78 7.31
N SER A 22 -5.49 20.52 8.09
CA SER A 22 -6.22 19.96 9.24
C SER A 22 -7.40 19.13 8.70
N HIS A 23 -7.12 17.90 8.25
CA HIS A 23 -8.15 17.05 7.62
C HIS A 23 -9.22 16.60 8.61
N ALA A 24 -8.96 16.61 9.91
CA ALA A 24 -9.91 16.27 10.97
C ALA A 24 -10.80 15.04 10.65
N GLY A 25 -10.27 14.09 9.85
CA GLY A 25 -11.00 12.91 9.38
C GLY A 25 -12.02 13.19 8.26
N ASP A 26 -11.82 14.23 7.45
CA ASP A 26 -12.52 14.44 6.19
C ASP A 26 -11.82 13.62 5.10
N PRO A 27 -12.49 12.65 4.46
CA PRO A 27 -11.89 11.80 3.43
C PRO A 27 -11.68 12.51 2.08
N THR A 28 -12.27 13.70 1.87
CA THR A 28 -12.39 14.35 0.55
C THR A 28 -11.06 14.50 -0.17
N LEU A 29 -10.01 14.93 0.53
CA LEU A 29 -8.69 15.11 -0.10
C LEU A 29 -8.08 13.78 -0.53
N LEU A 30 -8.16 12.75 0.31
CA LEU A 30 -7.67 11.41 -0.03
C LEU A 30 -8.49 10.80 -1.17
N GLU A 31 -9.82 10.87 -1.12
CA GLU A 31 -10.68 10.42 -2.24
C GLU A 31 -10.31 11.09 -3.56
N HIS A 32 -10.11 12.40 -3.54
CA HIS A 32 -9.69 13.15 -4.72
C HIS A 32 -8.31 12.71 -5.22
N TYR A 33 -7.36 12.50 -4.32
CA TYR A 33 -6.01 12.02 -4.62
C TYR A 33 -6.03 10.65 -5.29
N PHE A 34 -6.75 9.69 -4.70
CA PHE A 34 -6.88 8.34 -5.26
C PHE A 34 -7.63 8.35 -6.61
N ALA A 35 -8.73 9.08 -6.72
CA ALA A 35 -9.49 9.17 -7.96
C ALA A 35 -8.67 9.79 -9.11
N HIS A 36 -7.91 10.86 -8.83
CA HIS A 36 -7.07 11.52 -9.83
C HIS A 36 -5.99 10.58 -10.40
N CYS A 37 -5.38 9.76 -9.56
CA CYS A 37 -4.29 8.86 -9.95
C CYS A 37 -4.78 7.53 -10.54
N ASN A 38 -6.02 7.13 -10.26
CA ASN A 38 -6.61 5.87 -10.73
C ASN A 38 -7.38 5.97 -12.04
N THR A 39 -7.05 6.93 -12.88
CA THR A 39 -7.61 7.02 -14.23
C THR A 39 -6.92 6.02 -15.17
N ASP A 40 -7.62 5.60 -16.23
CA ASP A 40 -7.05 4.74 -17.27
C ASP A 40 -5.93 5.42 -18.08
N ALA A 41 -5.91 6.75 -18.07
CA ALA A 41 -4.88 7.54 -18.74
C ALA A 41 -3.49 7.44 -18.09
N ILE A 42 -3.43 6.99 -16.82
CA ILE A 42 -2.19 6.86 -16.08
C ILE A 42 -1.93 5.37 -15.87
N SER A 43 -0.91 4.80 -16.52
CA SER A 43 -0.49 3.42 -16.28
C SER A 43 0.12 3.27 -14.87
N PHE A 44 0.16 2.06 -14.34
CA PHE A 44 0.83 1.79 -13.07
C PHE A 44 2.33 2.16 -13.15
N ALA A 45 2.98 1.79 -14.25
CA ALA A 45 4.39 2.13 -14.47
C ALA A 45 4.64 3.65 -14.53
N ASP A 46 3.72 4.43 -15.13
CA ASP A 46 3.82 5.89 -15.17
C ASP A 46 3.62 6.51 -13.78
N LEU A 47 2.69 5.97 -12.98
CA LEU A 47 2.52 6.41 -11.59
C LEU A 47 3.79 6.20 -10.78
N VAL A 48 4.36 4.98 -10.78
CA VAL A 48 5.59 4.68 -10.02
C VAL A 48 6.75 5.56 -10.50
N ARG A 49 6.88 5.74 -11.82
CA ARG A 49 7.88 6.66 -12.38
C ARG A 49 7.69 8.08 -11.86
N ALA A 50 6.46 8.58 -11.85
CA ALA A 50 6.16 9.92 -11.34
C ALA A 50 6.46 10.03 -9.83
N LEU A 51 6.05 9.05 -9.02
CA LEU A 51 6.34 8.99 -7.57
C LEU A 51 7.84 9.10 -7.30
N CYS A 52 8.66 8.30 -7.98
CA CYS A 52 10.12 8.32 -7.83
C CYS A 52 10.76 9.70 -8.14
N HIS A 53 10.05 10.57 -8.86
CA HIS A 53 10.54 11.91 -9.24
C HIS A 53 9.90 13.04 -8.41
N THR A 54 8.96 12.76 -7.51
CA THR A 54 8.40 13.77 -6.60
C THR A 54 9.44 14.26 -5.61
N ARG A 55 9.21 15.45 -5.04
CA ARG A 55 10.06 16.01 -3.97
C ARG A 55 10.08 15.10 -2.74
N LEU A 56 8.96 14.47 -2.41
CA LEU A 56 8.85 13.53 -1.30
C LEU A 56 9.85 12.37 -1.45
N TRP A 57 9.76 11.60 -2.53
CA TRP A 57 10.60 10.42 -2.73
C TRP A 57 12.07 10.78 -2.99
N ARG A 58 12.35 11.88 -3.68
CA ARG A 58 13.71 12.40 -3.85
C ARG A 58 14.34 12.90 -2.54
N GLY A 59 13.51 13.28 -1.57
CA GLY A 59 13.96 13.66 -0.23
C GLY A 59 14.50 12.50 0.59
N PHE A 60 14.16 11.24 0.24
CA PHE A 60 14.76 10.05 0.84
C PHE A 60 16.11 9.76 0.18
N GLU A 61 17.14 10.46 0.66
CA GLU A 61 18.50 10.37 0.09
C GLU A 61 19.18 9.06 0.50
N VAL A 62 19.69 8.32 -0.48
CA VAL A 62 20.52 7.11 -0.32
C VAL A 62 21.72 7.25 -1.23
N SER A 63 22.92 6.96 -0.73
CA SER A 63 24.13 6.99 -1.54
C SER A 63 24.04 5.95 -2.65
N ASP A 64 24.37 6.37 -3.90
CA ASP A 64 24.27 5.50 -5.08
C ASP A 64 22.93 4.76 -5.20
N ASN A 65 21.83 5.48 -4.92
CA ASN A 65 20.48 4.97 -4.79
C ASN A 65 20.02 4.16 -6.02
N PRO A 66 19.90 2.82 -5.93
CA PRO A 66 19.45 1.99 -7.03
C PRO A 66 17.93 1.89 -7.12
N TYR A 67 17.22 2.25 -6.03
CA TYR A 67 15.79 1.96 -5.85
C TYR A 67 14.88 2.67 -6.84
N PRO A 68 15.08 3.95 -7.22
CA PRO A 68 14.21 4.60 -8.19
C PRO A 68 14.14 3.83 -9.51
N LYS A 69 15.30 3.40 -10.01
CA LYS A 69 15.34 2.59 -11.24
C LYS A 69 14.75 1.21 -11.01
N LEU A 70 15.05 0.57 -9.89
CA LEU A 70 14.54 -0.75 -9.55
C LEU A 70 13.00 -0.75 -9.46
N CYS A 71 12.42 0.21 -8.76
CA CYS A 71 10.97 0.37 -8.65
C CYS A 71 10.31 0.61 -10.01
N GLN A 72 10.91 1.45 -10.86
CA GLN A 72 10.40 1.73 -12.21
C GLN A 72 10.46 0.48 -13.10
N ASP A 73 11.58 -0.23 -13.13
CA ASP A 73 11.76 -1.45 -13.92
C ASP A 73 10.78 -2.54 -13.46
N PHE A 74 10.56 -2.65 -12.14
CA PHE A 74 9.62 -3.64 -11.60
C PHE A 74 8.17 -3.26 -11.88
N ALA A 75 7.78 -2.00 -11.70
CA ALA A 75 6.45 -1.53 -12.07
C ALA A 75 6.15 -1.74 -13.56
N GLN A 76 7.15 -1.59 -14.43
CA GLN A 76 7.01 -1.92 -15.85
C GLN A 76 6.77 -3.42 -16.08
N SER A 77 7.38 -4.29 -15.28
CA SER A 77 7.14 -5.75 -15.35
C SER A 77 5.75 -6.11 -14.84
N VAL A 78 5.26 -5.46 -13.78
CA VAL A 78 3.88 -5.64 -13.28
C VAL A 78 2.89 -5.18 -14.34
N GLU A 79 3.08 -3.99 -14.92
CA GLU A 79 2.22 -3.47 -16.00
C GLU A 79 2.14 -4.44 -17.18
N HIS A 80 3.29 -4.96 -17.62
CA HIS A 80 3.36 -5.90 -18.74
C HIS A 80 2.71 -7.25 -18.39
N GLY A 81 2.94 -7.76 -17.18
CA GLY A 81 2.32 -8.98 -16.68
C GLY A 81 0.80 -8.89 -16.65
N SER A 82 0.26 -7.79 -16.18
CA SER A 82 -1.18 -7.53 -16.15
C SER A 82 -1.80 -7.39 -17.54
N GLN A 83 -1.06 -6.88 -18.50
CA GLN A 83 -1.51 -6.83 -19.90
C GLN A 83 -1.57 -8.21 -20.58
N ILE A 84 -0.70 -9.14 -20.17
CA ILE A 84 -0.69 -10.52 -20.71
C ILE A 84 -1.75 -11.38 -20.02
N MET A 85 -1.96 -11.20 -18.72
CA MET A 85 -2.95 -11.92 -17.94
C MET A 85 -4.34 -11.35 -18.20
N GLN A 86 -5.06 -11.94 -19.15
CA GLN A 86 -6.38 -11.47 -19.54
C GLN A 86 -7.43 -12.58 -19.29
N PRO A 87 -8.53 -12.28 -18.56
CA PRO A 87 -8.78 -11.01 -17.88
C PRO A 87 -7.89 -10.80 -16.65
N GLU A 88 -7.46 -9.55 -16.44
CA GLU A 88 -6.79 -9.12 -15.19
C GLU A 88 -7.77 -9.35 -14.01
N PRO A 89 -7.30 -9.80 -12.82
CA PRO A 89 -8.13 -9.90 -11.63
C PRO A 89 -8.85 -8.58 -11.34
N ALA A 90 -10.11 -8.64 -10.90
CA ALA A 90 -10.89 -7.43 -10.76
C ALA A 90 -10.42 -6.55 -9.58
N TYR A 91 -10.03 -7.16 -8.46
CA TYR A 91 -9.51 -6.46 -7.28
C TYR A 91 -7.98 -6.37 -7.31
N HIS A 92 -7.28 -7.53 -7.39
CA HIS A 92 -5.80 -7.57 -7.41
C HIS A 92 -5.25 -7.15 -8.79
N SER A 93 -5.67 -5.98 -9.21
CA SER A 93 -5.39 -5.35 -10.50
C SER A 93 -4.40 -4.20 -10.36
N ARG A 94 -3.96 -3.64 -11.49
CA ARG A 94 -3.13 -2.43 -11.52
C ARG A 94 -3.73 -1.26 -10.74
N ALA A 95 -5.06 -1.18 -10.63
CA ALA A 95 -5.73 -0.16 -9.84
C ALA A 95 -5.44 -0.33 -8.33
N HIS A 96 -5.42 -1.57 -7.82
CA HIS A 96 -5.04 -1.87 -6.44
C HIS A 96 -3.56 -1.56 -6.19
N PHE A 97 -2.65 -1.97 -7.06
CA PHE A 97 -1.23 -1.60 -6.95
C PHE A 97 -1.02 -0.08 -6.91
N LYS A 98 -1.79 0.69 -7.71
CA LYS A 98 -1.77 2.14 -7.62
C LYS A 98 -2.21 2.63 -6.24
N ASP A 99 -3.31 2.10 -5.72
CA ASP A 99 -3.83 2.46 -4.40
C ASP A 99 -2.79 2.25 -3.30
N VAL A 100 -2.12 1.11 -3.28
CA VAL A 100 -1.12 0.80 -2.25
C VAL A 100 0.10 1.72 -2.34
N CYS A 101 0.63 1.97 -3.54
CA CYS A 101 1.74 2.91 -3.73
C CYS A 101 1.37 4.35 -3.36
N LEU A 102 0.13 4.77 -3.65
CA LEU A 102 -0.40 6.08 -3.29
C LEU A 102 -0.59 6.22 -1.79
N ALA A 103 -1.18 5.21 -1.14
CA ALA A 103 -1.36 5.18 0.30
C ALA A 103 -0.01 5.20 1.04
N LEU A 104 0.94 4.37 0.60
CA LEU A 104 2.29 4.39 1.17
C LEU A 104 2.95 5.78 1.03
N SER A 105 2.79 6.42 -0.12
CA SER A 105 3.33 7.77 -0.34
C SER A 105 2.64 8.81 0.53
N ALA A 106 1.34 8.67 0.78
CA ALA A 106 0.60 9.52 1.73
C ALA A 106 1.12 9.32 3.16
N LEU A 107 1.33 8.08 3.61
CA LEU A 107 1.95 7.77 4.91
C LEU A 107 3.36 8.35 5.00
N ALA A 108 4.20 8.14 3.98
CA ALA A 108 5.57 8.66 3.92
C ALA A 108 5.62 10.19 3.97
N SER A 109 4.62 10.89 3.44
CA SER A 109 4.54 12.36 3.48
C SER A 109 4.42 12.91 4.92
N GLN A 110 4.06 12.07 5.90
CA GLN A 110 3.90 12.47 7.30
C GLN A 110 5.18 12.33 8.15
N VAL A 111 6.27 11.84 7.55
CA VAL A 111 7.55 11.58 8.25
C VAL A 111 8.07 12.79 9.04
N SER A 112 7.91 14.01 8.52
CA SER A 112 8.36 15.22 9.19
C SER A 112 7.62 15.55 10.50
N PHE A 113 6.46 14.93 10.74
CA PHE A 113 5.66 15.13 11.96
C PHE A 113 5.92 14.08 13.03
N ILE A 114 6.79 13.10 12.74
CA ILE A 114 7.06 11.96 13.61
C ILE A 114 8.42 12.14 14.27
N GLY A 115 8.44 12.08 15.60
CA GLY A 115 9.69 12.18 16.38
C GLY A 115 9.96 13.52 17.02
N GLU A 116 9.07 14.50 16.93
CA GLU A 116 9.17 15.74 17.69
C GLU A 116 8.55 15.59 19.08
N GLY A 117 9.16 14.84 19.99
CA GLY A 117 8.82 14.98 21.39
C GLY A 117 8.65 13.76 22.28
N GLU A 118 8.53 12.54 21.80
CA GLU A 118 8.38 11.37 22.67
C GLU A 118 9.32 10.22 22.28
N GLU A 119 9.94 9.59 23.29
CA GLU A 119 10.80 8.39 23.18
C GLU A 119 10.08 7.24 22.46
N PHE A 120 8.74 7.22 22.51
CA PHE A 120 7.86 6.26 21.89
C PHE A 120 7.84 6.32 20.35
N ASP A 121 8.09 7.48 19.76
CA ASP A 121 8.04 7.66 18.31
C ASP A 121 9.36 7.28 17.60
N GLN A 122 10.43 6.99 18.33
CA GLN A 122 11.74 6.66 17.74
C GLN A 122 11.69 5.36 16.92
N GLN A 123 10.88 4.37 17.30
CA GLN A 123 10.73 3.14 16.54
C GLN A 123 10.12 3.34 15.13
N TRP A 124 9.42 4.47 14.93
CA TRP A 124 8.80 4.84 13.67
C TRP A 124 9.70 5.66 12.75
N GLN A 125 10.90 6.00 13.23
CA GLN A 125 11.90 6.71 12.44
C GLN A 125 12.63 5.72 11.52
N LEU A 126 12.06 5.49 10.35
CA LEU A 126 12.69 4.69 9.33
C LEU A 126 13.78 5.48 8.59
N SER A 127 14.82 4.78 8.14
CA SER A 127 15.84 5.37 7.27
C SER A 127 15.27 5.69 5.88
N SER A 128 15.97 6.54 5.14
CA SER A 128 15.64 6.80 3.73
C SER A 128 15.61 5.50 2.89
N GLU A 129 16.50 4.57 3.16
CA GLU A 129 16.55 3.27 2.47
C GLU A 129 15.33 2.41 2.81
N ASP A 130 14.83 2.43 4.06
CA ASP A 130 13.64 1.69 4.46
C ASP A 130 12.39 2.14 3.70
N TRP A 131 12.25 3.45 3.46
CA TRP A 131 11.15 3.97 2.66
C TRP A 131 11.22 3.49 1.21
N TRP A 132 12.41 3.45 0.60
CA TRP A 132 12.58 2.90 -0.73
C TRP A 132 12.29 1.39 -0.80
N ILE A 133 12.72 0.63 0.21
CA ILE A 133 12.39 -0.79 0.34
C ILE A 133 10.87 -0.97 0.47
N LEU A 134 10.19 -0.14 1.27
CA LEU A 134 8.73 -0.16 1.39
C LEU A 134 8.02 0.13 0.05
N LEU A 135 8.50 1.10 -0.73
CA LEU A 135 7.93 1.35 -2.07
C LEU A 135 8.11 0.12 -2.96
N PHE A 136 9.27 -0.51 -2.93
CA PHE A 136 9.51 -1.73 -3.68
C PHE A 136 8.61 -2.88 -3.20
N CYS A 137 8.39 -3.03 -1.89
CA CYS A 137 7.44 -3.99 -1.32
C CYS A 137 6.00 -3.71 -1.74
N ALA A 138 5.58 -2.44 -1.79
CA ALA A 138 4.25 -2.04 -2.25
C ALA A 138 4.00 -2.40 -3.73
N ILE A 139 5.06 -2.38 -4.57
CA ILE A 139 4.98 -2.84 -5.96
C ILE A 139 4.95 -4.39 -6.03
N ALA A 140 5.56 -5.07 -5.06
CA ALA A 140 5.78 -6.51 -5.06
C ALA A 140 4.67 -7.33 -4.41
N HIS A 141 3.93 -6.77 -3.43
CA HIS A 141 3.14 -7.53 -2.45
C HIS A 141 2.13 -8.51 -3.08
N ASP A 142 1.51 -8.15 -4.19
CA ASP A 142 0.53 -8.95 -4.92
C ASP A 142 1.01 -9.31 -6.34
N TYR A 143 2.31 -9.25 -6.62
CA TYR A 143 2.82 -9.53 -7.94
C TYR A 143 2.49 -10.96 -8.39
N GLY A 144 1.77 -11.08 -9.51
CA GLY A 144 1.32 -12.37 -10.04
C GLY A 144 0.10 -12.97 -9.35
N HIS A 145 -0.61 -12.19 -8.50
CA HIS A 145 -1.81 -12.64 -7.81
C HIS A 145 -2.88 -13.12 -8.81
N PRO A 146 -3.38 -14.38 -8.68
CA PRO A 146 -4.28 -14.98 -9.68
C PRO A 146 -5.76 -14.63 -9.47
N GLY A 147 -6.10 -13.74 -8.54
CA GLY A 147 -7.50 -13.43 -8.20
C GLY A 147 -8.19 -14.51 -7.33
N THR A 148 -7.41 -15.31 -6.60
CA THR A 148 -7.93 -16.37 -5.73
C THR A 148 -7.61 -16.05 -4.26
N ARG A 149 -8.08 -16.90 -3.35
CA ARG A 149 -7.77 -16.78 -1.92
C ARG A 149 -6.69 -17.78 -1.51
N ASN A 150 -5.88 -17.39 -0.53
CA ASN A 150 -4.93 -18.29 0.11
C ASN A 150 -5.61 -19.58 0.59
N GLN A 151 -5.16 -20.73 0.13
CA GLN A 151 -5.59 -22.05 0.64
C GLN A 151 -4.81 -22.44 1.89
N THR A 152 -3.52 -22.11 1.90
CA THR A 152 -2.63 -22.26 3.06
C THR A 152 -2.09 -20.89 3.48
N PRO A 153 -1.60 -20.71 4.73
CA PRO A 153 -1.04 -19.44 5.17
C PRO A 153 0.11 -18.95 4.27
N PHE A 154 0.04 -17.68 3.88
CA PHE A 154 1.07 -16.99 3.08
C PHE A 154 1.32 -17.59 1.68
N GLU A 155 0.38 -18.33 1.11
CA GLU A 155 0.59 -19.01 -0.18
C GLU A 155 0.81 -18.01 -1.32
N LEU A 156 -0.05 -17.01 -1.43
CA LEU A 156 -0.01 -16.03 -2.52
C LEU A 156 1.11 -15.01 -2.30
N GLU A 157 1.36 -14.62 -1.06
CA GLU A 157 2.44 -13.71 -0.68
C GLU A 157 3.81 -14.37 -0.94
N LYS A 158 4.00 -15.66 -0.63
CA LYS A 158 5.21 -16.42 -0.99
C LYS A 158 5.40 -16.49 -2.50
N TYR A 159 4.32 -16.68 -3.24
CA TYR A 159 4.38 -16.69 -4.70
C TYR A 159 4.83 -15.33 -5.24
N ALA A 160 4.30 -14.22 -4.71
CA ALA A 160 4.75 -12.88 -5.06
C ALA A 160 6.24 -12.65 -4.73
N VAL A 161 6.71 -13.14 -3.57
CA VAL A 161 8.13 -13.11 -3.17
C VAL A 161 9.00 -13.88 -4.15
N GLU A 162 8.62 -15.10 -4.54
CA GLU A 162 9.33 -15.93 -5.52
C GLU A 162 9.44 -15.24 -6.88
N LEU A 163 8.33 -14.70 -7.40
CA LEU A 163 8.32 -13.96 -8.66
C LEU A 163 9.17 -12.69 -8.61
N THR A 164 9.19 -12.01 -7.47
CA THR A 164 10.04 -10.83 -7.25
C THR A 164 11.52 -11.22 -7.29
N GLN A 165 11.90 -12.32 -6.64
CA GLN A 165 13.28 -12.84 -6.71
C GLN A 165 13.68 -13.21 -8.16
N GLU A 166 12.79 -13.85 -8.91
CA GLU A 166 13.03 -14.16 -10.32
C GLU A 166 13.23 -12.90 -11.17
N PHE A 167 12.44 -11.84 -10.91
CA PHE A 167 12.62 -10.55 -11.56
C PHE A 167 14.01 -10.00 -11.30
N LEU A 168 14.47 -9.97 -10.05
CA LEU A 168 15.79 -9.46 -9.66
C LEU A 168 16.93 -10.25 -10.33
N LEU A 169 16.80 -11.57 -10.40
CA LEU A 169 17.77 -12.44 -11.06
C LEU A 169 17.84 -12.17 -12.58
N ARG A 170 16.69 -12.03 -13.23
CA ARG A 170 16.60 -11.73 -14.69
C ARG A 170 17.19 -10.37 -15.04
N HIS A 171 17.12 -9.38 -14.15
CA HIS A 171 17.68 -8.05 -14.35
C HIS A 171 19.14 -7.93 -13.90
N ALA A 172 19.82 -9.07 -13.73
CA ALA A 172 21.25 -9.16 -13.40
C ALA A 172 21.66 -8.35 -12.16
N TYR A 173 20.77 -8.23 -11.18
CA TYR A 173 21.13 -7.62 -9.90
C TYR A 173 22.23 -8.47 -9.21
N PRO A 174 23.20 -7.86 -8.52
CA PRO A 174 24.23 -8.62 -7.82
C PRO A 174 23.63 -9.54 -6.75
N LEU A 175 23.99 -10.83 -6.74
CA LEU A 175 23.42 -11.85 -5.85
C LEU A 175 23.41 -11.44 -4.36
N PHE A 176 24.49 -10.77 -3.90
CA PHE A 176 24.56 -10.33 -2.50
C PHE A 176 23.53 -9.22 -2.20
N LYS A 177 23.23 -8.32 -3.15
CA LYS A 177 22.19 -7.29 -3.03
C LYS A 177 20.82 -7.93 -3.08
N ILE A 178 20.60 -8.93 -3.94
CA ILE A 178 19.33 -9.68 -3.98
C ILE A 178 19.08 -10.33 -2.63
N LYS A 179 20.05 -11.03 -2.05
CA LYS A 179 19.90 -11.68 -0.74
C LYS A 179 19.55 -10.69 0.37
N ALA A 180 20.20 -9.53 0.40
CA ALA A 180 19.93 -8.51 1.39
C ALA A 180 18.51 -7.94 1.22
N LEU A 181 18.12 -7.57 -0.01
CA LEU A 181 16.79 -7.03 -0.28
C LEU A 181 15.69 -8.05 -0.01
N MET A 182 15.88 -9.32 -0.39
CA MET A 182 14.88 -10.37 -0.14
C MET A 182 14.73 -10.69 1.34
N ALA A 183 15.79 -10.57 2.15
CA ALA A 183 15.73 -10.75 3.59
C ALA A 183 14.86 -9.67 4.28
N ASP A 184 14.87 -8.44 3.76
CA ASP A 184 13.97 -7.38 4.22
C ASP A 184 12.54 -7.55 3.64
N LEU A 185 12.43 -7.83 2.35
CA LEU A 185 11.17 -7.87 1.61
C LEU A 185 10.26 -9.01 2.06
N GLU A 186 10.78 -10.21 2.22
CA GLU A 186 9.97 -11.41 2.49
C GLU A 186 9.09 -11.25 3.73
N PRO A 187 9.59 -10.91 4.94
CA PRO A 187 8.73 -10.76 6.11
C PRO A 187 7.71 -9.63 5.96
N ILE A 188 8.05 -8.57 5.23
CA ILE A 188 7.17 -7.40 5.01
C ILE A 188 6.02 -7.80 4.09
N VAL A 189 6.29 -8.50 2.98
CA VAL A 189 5.25 -8.96 2.04
C VAL A 189 4.40 -10.05 2.66
N LEU A 190 4.98 -11.03 3.37
CA LEU A 190 4.19 -12.06 4.05
C LEU A 190 3.18 -11.50 5.05
N ALA A 191 3.47 -10.35 5.64
CA ALA A 191 2.57 -9.69 6.60
C ALA A 191 1.27 -9.18 5.97
N THR A 192 1.15 -9.09 4.64
CA THR A 192 -0.09 -8.69 3.95
C THR A 192 -1.12 -9.82 3.87
N ASP A 193 -0.79 -11.08 4.24
CA ASP A 193 -1.82 -12.12 4.42
C ASP A 193 -2.84 -11.65 5.49
N PRO A 194 -4.13 -11.47 5.14
CA PRO A 194 -5.14 -10.96 6.07
C PRO A 194 -5.25 -11.78 7.37
N ARG A 195 -4.87 -13.06 7.34
CA ARG A 195 -4.87 -13.94 8.51
C ARG A 195 -3.76 -13.62 9.52
N TYR A 196 -2.72 -12.89 9.07
CA TYR A 196 -1.61 -12.49 9.94
C TYR A 196 -1.86 -11.14 10.62
N PHE A 197 -2.84 -10.37 10.17
CA PHE A 197 -3.09 -9.00 10.65
C PHE A 197 -3.28 -8.93 12.17
N GLU A 198 -4.07 -9.82 12.77
CA GLU A 198 -4.29 -9.84 14.21
C GLU A 198 -2.99 -10.10 14.99
N THR A 199 -2.14 -11.01 14.49
CA THR A 199 -0.84 -11.32 15.10
C THR A 199 0.10 -10.13 15.00
N LEU A 200 0.17 -9.47 13.85
CA LEU A 200 0.99 -8.29 13.63
C LEU A 200 0.51 -7.13 14.52
N SER A 201 -0.77 -6.81 14.49
CA SER A 201 -1.35 -5.67 15.21
C SER A 201 -1.24 -5.82 16.74
N ALA A 202 -1.33 -7.04 17.26
CA ALA A 202 -1.15 -7.32 18.69
C ALA A 202 0.20 -6.84 19.24
N GLN A 203 1.24 -6.79 18.40
CA GLN A 203 2.57 -6.30 18.80
C GLN A 203 2.56 -4.80 19.08
N PHE A 204 1.66 -4.04 18.44
CA PHE A 204 1.54 -2.59 18.58
C PHE A 204 0.53 -2.15 19.64
N LEU A 205 -0.33 -3.06 20.12
CA LEU A 205 -1.30 -2.78 21.18
C LEU A 205 -0.65 -2.69 22.58
N ASN A 206 0.43 -3.41 22.82
CA ASN A 206 0.99 -3.61 24.15
C ASN A 206 2.23 -2.75 24.46
N HIS A 207 2.48 -1.69 23.81
CA HIS A 207 3.48 -0.60 24.04
C HIS A 207 4.66 -0.85 25.02
N MET A 208 4.93 -2.08 25.42
CA MET A 208 5.89 -2.40 26.48
C MET A 208 7.34 -2.47 26.02
N HIS A 209 7.57 -2.62 24.70
CA HIS A 209 8.91 -2.67 24.10
C HIS A 209 8.88 -2.08 22.69
N PRO A 210 9.98 -1.45 22.24
CA PRO A 210 10.07 -1.03 20.84
C PRO A 210 9.93 -2.24 19.92
N ASN A 211 9.10 -2.11 18.88
CA ASN A 211 8.94 -3.13 17.85
C ASN A 211 10.20 -3.23 16.99
N LYS A 212 10.40 -4.37 16.36
CA LYS A 212 11.48 -4.53 15.41
C LYS A 212 11.23 -3.68 14.16
N ARG A 213 12.30 -3.24 13.52
CA ARG A 213 12.24 -2.48 12.26
C ARG A 213 11.35 -3.19 11.21
N GLU A 214 11.51 -4.50 11.06
CA GLU A 214 10.75 -5.30 10.11
C GLU A 214 9.25 -5.28 10.43
N ASP A 215 8.86 -5.34 11.69
CA ASP A 215 7.45 -5.30 12.12
C ASP A 215 6.84 -3.92 11.85
N VAL A 216 7.60 -2.83 12.06
CA VAL A 216 7.18 -1.47 11.74
C VAL A 216 6.96 -1.30 10.24
N MET A 217 7.91 -1.78 9.42
CA MET A 217 7.79 -1.74 7.97
C MET A 217 6.62 -2.60 7.47
N ALA A 218 6.45 -3.80 8.03
CA ALA A 218 5.32 -4.67 7.72
C ALA A 218 3.98 -4.01 8.03
N LEU A 219 3.84 -3.37 9.20
CA LEU A 219 2.62 -2.66 9.55
C LEU A 219 2.35 -1.49 8.60
N LEU A 220 3.34 -0.70 8.24
CA LEU A 220 3.17 0.41 7.30
C LEU A 220 2.73 -0.07 5.92
N LEU A 221 3.23 -1.22 5.43
CA LEU A 221 2.77 -1.80 4.18
C LEU A 221 1.32 -2.27 4.30
N VAL A 222 0.95 -2.98 5.37
CA VAL A 222 -0.42 -3.43 5.62
C VAL A 222 -1.38 -2.23 5.75
N GLU A 223 -0.99 -1.18 6.45
CA GLU A 223 -1.79 0.05 6.54
C GLU A 223 -1.95 0.74 5.18
N ALA A 224 -0.92 0.71 4.33
CA ALA A 224 -1.00 1.22 2.96
C ALA A 224 -1.97 0.39 2.10
N ASP A 225 -1.92 -0.93 2.22
CA ASP A 225 -2.80 -1.86 1.51
C ASP A 225 -4.27 -1.67 1.91
N LEU A 226 -4.54 -1.48 3.20
CA LEU A 226 -5.89 -1.31 3.73
C LEU A 226 -6.46 0.13 3.61
N CYS A 227 -5.60 1.14 3.40
CA CYS A 227 -5.97 2.55 3.48
C CYS A 227 -7.14 2.91 2.54
N ALA A 228 -7.04 2.55 1.26
CA ALA A 228 -8.06 2.88 0.26
C ALA A 228 -9.44 2.28 0.59
N SER A 229 -9.45 1.12 1.26
CA SER A 229 -10.69 0.44 1.69
C SER A 229 -11.45 1.17 2.79
N THR A 230 -10.79 2.08 3.53
CA THR A 230 -11.43 2.89 4.57
C THR A 230 -12.21 4.07 4.00
N LEU A 231 -11.88 4.49 2.78
CA LEU A 231 -12.50 5.64 2.13
C LEU A 231 -13.93 5.32 1.69
N PRO A 232 -14.89 6.26 1.84
CA PRO A 232 -16.30 6.00 1.54
C PRO A 232 -16.54 5.49 0.12
N GLN A 233 -16.10 6.24 -0.89
CA GLN A 233 -16.33 5.91 -2.30
C GLN A 233 -15.34 4.87 -2.81
N ARG A 234 -14.04 5.08 -2.56
CA ARG A 234 -13.01 4.14 -3.01
C ARG A 234 -13.18 2.77 -2.39
N GLY A 235 -13.46 2.69 -1.08
CA GLY A 235 -13.67 1.41 -0.39
C GLY A 235 -14.92 0.67 -0.87
N MET A 236 -15.99 1.38 -1.23
CA MET A 236 -17.17 0.78 -1.87
C MET A 236 -16.79 0.15 -3.22
N TYR A 237 -16.12 0.90 -4.07
CA TYR A 237 -15.62 0.39 -5.35
C TYR A 237 -14.74 -0.84 -5.17
N LEU A 238 -13.79 -0.84 -4.23
CA LEU A 238 -12.90 -1.97 -3.96
C LEU A 238 -13.67 -3.21 -3.49
N GLY A 239 -14.69 -3.05 -2.64
CA GLY A 239 -15.58 -4.13 -2.23
C GLY A 239 -16.32 -4.76 -3.41
N GLU A 240 -16.83 -3.95 -4.35
CA GLU A 240 -17.45 -4.43 -5.59
C GLU A 240 -16.45 -5.21 -6.47
N GLN A 241 -15.20 -4.72 -6.60
CA GLN A 241 -14.19 -5.42 -7.39
C GLN A 241 -13.81 -6.77 -6.75
N LEU A 242 -13.67 -6.81 -5.43
CA LEU A 242 -13.39 -8.06 -4.70
C LEU A 242 -14.53 -9.07 -4.84
N ALA A 243 -15.77 -8.61 -4.77
CA ALA A 243 -16.95 -9.46 -5.00
C ALA A 243 -16.95 -10.04 -6.42
N LYS A 244 -16.69 -9.23 -7.44
CA LYS A 244 -16.59 -9.69 -8.84
C LYS A 244 -15.47 -10.72 -9.02
N GLU A 245 -14.35 -10.53 -8.34
CA GLU A 245 -13.22 -11.46 -8.41
C GLU A 245 -13.54 -12.82 -7.80
N TRP A 246 -14.27 -12.85 -6.68
CA TRP A 246 -14.58 -14.07 -5.96
C TRP A 246 -15.88 -14.75 -6.41
N GLU A 247 -16.77 -14.06 -7.14
CA GLU A 247 -18.05 -14.61 -7.60
C GLU A 247 -17.90 -15.97 -8.31
N PRO A 248 -16.92 -16.18 -9.21
CA PRO A 248 -16.78 -17.46 -9.90
C PRO A 248 -16.42 -18.65 -9.00
N SER A 249 -15.75 -18.36 -7.86
CA SER A 249 -15.27 -19.39 -6.93
C SER A 249 -16.14 -19.55 -5.69
N ASP A 250 -16.75 -18.46 -5.22
CA ASP A 250 -17.58 -18.43 -4.01
C ASP A 250 -18.61 -17.28 -4.07
N SER A 251 -19.73 -17.52 -4.78
CA SER A 251 -20.78 -16.52 -4.96
C SER A 251 -21.44 -16.07 -3.65
N LYS A 252 -21.46 -16.90 -2.62
CA LYS A 252 -22.00 -16.51 -1.29
C LYS A 252 -21.10 -15.53 -0.59
N LEU A 253 -19.79 -15.77 -0.61
CA LEU A 253 -18.83 -14.87 -0.04
C LEU A 253 -18.77 -13.54 -0.82
N ALA A 254 -18.84 -13.59 -2.15
CA ALA A 254 -18.93 -12.41 -3.00
C ALA A 254 -20.10 -11.51 -2.60
N GLN A 255 -21.31 -12.06 -2.41
CA GLN A 255 -22.48 -11.32 -1.94
C GLN A 255 -22.28 -10.70 -0.55
N ILE A 256 -21.59 -11.42 0.37
CA ILE A 256 -21.27 -10.88 1.70
C ILE A 256 -20.32 -9.68 1.57
N VAL A 257 -19.26 -9.80 0.80
CA VAL A 257 -18.24 -8.76 0.63
C VAL A 257 -18.82 -7.50 -0.01
N GLU A 258 -19.71 -7.63 -0.98
CA GLU A 258 -20.37 -6.51 -1.64
C GLU A 258 -21.38 -5.77 -0.73
N SER A 259 -21.91 -6.46 0.29
CA SER A 259 -22.95 -5.89 1.17
C SER A 259 -22.40 -4.87 2.17
N ASP A 260 -23.24 -3.90 2.57
CA ASP A 260 -22.91 -2.94 3.63
C ASP A 260 -22.55 -3.63 4.94
N ALA A 261 -23.24 -4.72 5.27
CA ALA A 261 -22.94 -5.54 6.46
C ALA A 261 -21.56 -6.21 6.37
N GLY A 262 -21.18 -6.72 5.21
CA GLY A 262 -19.87 -7.31 4.96
C GLY A 262 -18.76 -6.26 5.02
N ARG A 263 -18.97 -5.11 4.39
CA ARG A 263 -18.05 -3.98 4.45
C ARG A 263 -17.89 -3.45 5.86
N THR A 264 -18.99 -3.32 6.62
CA THR A 264 -18.95 -2.93 8.03
C THR A 264 -18.09 -3.90 8.83
N ARG A 265 -18.32 -5.21 8.69
CA ARG A 265 -17.55 -6.24 9.40
C ARG A 265 -16.06 -6.20 9.04
N PHE A 266 -15.74 -5.99 7.75
CA PHE A 266 -14.34 -5.83 7.31
C PHE A 266 -13.69 -4.63 7.99
N LEU A 267 -14.33 -3.46 7.94
CA LEU A 267 -13.82 -2.24 8.56
C LEU A 267 -13.70 -2.36 10.09
N GLU A 268 -14.59 -3.10 10.76
CA GLU A 268 -14.48 -3.39 12.19
C GLU A 268 -13.32 -4.34 12.54
N GLY A 269 -12.93 -5.20 11.59
CA GLY A 269 -11.83 -6.16 11.75
C GLY A 269 -10.43 -5.58 11.55
N ILE A 270 -10.31 -4.33 11.07
CA ILE A 270 -9.03 -3.67 10.82
C ILE A 270 -8.85 -2.46 11.75
N ALA A 271 -7.61 -2.03 11.94
CA ALA A 271 -7.28 -0.81 12.68
C ALA A 271 -5.92 -0.26 12.21
N PHE A 272 -5.66 1.02 12.49
CA PHE A 272 -4.45 1.72 12.09
C PHE A 272 -3.70 2.20 13.34
N TYR A 273 -2.45 1.82 13.47
CA TYR A 273 -1.65 2.01 14.68
C TYR A 273 -0.51 2.98 14.49
N SER A 274 -0.01 3.17 13.26
CA SER A 274 1.14 4.02 13.00
C SER A 274 0.83 5.50 13.27
N PRO A 275 1.81 6.27 13.76
CA PRO A 275 1.67 7.72 13.86
C PRO A 275 1.45 8.37 12.48
N HIS A 276 1.95 7.77 11.39
CA HIS A 276 1.72 8.20 10.02
C HIS A 276 0.22 8.16 9.66
N ALA A 277 -0.44 7.02 9.89
CA ALA A 277 -1.88 6.88 9.66
C ALA A 277 -2.70 7.78 10.59
N ARG A 278 -2.23 8.01 11.83
CA ARG A 278 -2.85 8.93 12.80
C ARG A 278 -2.82 10.36 12.28
N GLN A 279 -1.69 10.83 11.75
CA GLN A 279 -1.56 12.17 11.15
C GLN A 279 -2.49 12.36 9.95
N LEU A 280 -2.71 11.31 9.17
CA LEU A 280 -3.68 11.31 8.07
C LEU A 280 -5.13 11.09 8.52
N HIS A 281 -5.37 10.92 9.82
CA HIS A 281 -6.70 10.64 10.39
C HIS A 281 -7.42 9.41 9.80
N ILE A 282 -6.66 8.42 9.29
CA ILE A 282 -7.23 7.22 8.63
C ILE A 282 -8.17 6.46 9.57
N GLU A 283 -7.80 6.33 10.85
CA GLU A 283 -8.66 5.67 11.85
C GLU A 283 -9.99 6.42 12.06
N THR A 284 -9.95 7.76 12.06
CA THR A 284 -11.16 8.59 12.15
C THR A 284 -12.05 8.42 10.93
N ILE A 285 -11.47 8.37 9.73
CA ILE A 285 -12.19 8.13 8.47
C ILE A 285 -12.85 6.74 8.51
N ARG A 286 -12.11 5.71 8.90
CA ARG A 286 -12.63 4.33 9.05
C ARG A 286 -13.84 4.28 9.97
N LEU A 287 -13.75 4.89 11.16
CA LEU A 287 -14.85 4.91 12.13
C LEU A 287 -16.08 5.65 11.60
N LYS A 288 -15.91 6.76 10.87
CA LYS A 288 -17.01 7.46 10.22
C LYS A 288 -17.68 6.59 9.14
N SER A 289 -16.87 5.93 8.29
CA SER A 289 -17.40 4.99 7.29
C SER A 289 -18.23 3.87 7.91
N ILE A 290 -17.81 3.32 9.05
CA ILE A 290 -18.60 2.33 9.80
C ILE A 290 -19.93 2.93 10.28
N GLN A 291 -19.91 4.16 10.82
CA GLN A 291 -21.13 4.82 11.31
C GLN A 291 -22.12 5.07 10.18
N GLU A 292 -21.66 5.53 9.02
CA GLU A 292 -22.49 5.78 7.83
C GLU A 292 -23.11 4.47 7.32
N LEU A 293 -22.33 3.39 7.21
CA LEU A 293 -22.83 2.08 6.78
C LEU A 293 -23.86 1.48 7.74
N LYS A 294 -23.77 1.76 9.04
CA LYS A 294 -24.76 1.29 10.03
C LYS A 294 -26.04 2.14 10.08
N ALA A 295 -25.99 3.35 9.55
CA ALA A 295 -27.14 4.24 9.52
C ALA A 295 -28.08 4.02 8.31
N ASN A 296 -27.58 3.35 7.26
CA ASN A 296 -28.32 2.94 6.08
C ASN A 296 -29.00 1.58 6.27
#